data_5720d2de860717b55752c761723caaea
#
_entry.id   5720d2de860717b55752c761723caaea
#
_cell.length_a   1.000
_cell.length_b   1.000
_cell.length_c   1.000
_cell.angle_alpha   90.00
_cell.angle_beta   90.00
_cell.angle_gamma   90.00
#
_symmetry.space_group_name_H-M   'P 1'
#
loop_
_entity.id
_entity.type
_entity.pdbx_description
1 polymer ?
#
loop_
_entity_poly.entity_id
_entity_poly.type
_entity_poly.pdbx_seq_one_letter_code
_entity_poly.pdbx_strand_id
1 'polypeptide(L)'
;MYGGAIFNNLSSPTLTNLTISGNSSSLGAGIYNAENSSPILTNVVLFGNQASQQGGAIYNSYSTPTLINSILWGNTPDAIAGNTAANASYSIIQGGYPGEGNFSADPLLGPLQDNGGFTLTHALLNGSPAIDAGSPTTCPPTDQRGYPRPIDGNGDGLAICDIGPVEIGTFFSLYIPLIIK
;
A
#
# COMPACT_ATOMS: atom_id res chain seq x y z
N MET A 1 16.33 -11.29 -13.99
CA MET A 1 16.16 -9.83 -13.87
C MET A 1 15.71 -9.55 -12.44
N TYR A 2 16.18 -8.48 -11.81
CA TYR A 2 15.86 -8.11 -10.44
C TYR A 2 14.97 -6.86 -10.47
N GLY A 3 13.98 -6.76 -9.55
CA GLY A 3 13.07 -5.63 -9.48
C GLY A 3 12.15 -5.52 -10.70
N GLY A 4 10.90 -5.94 -10.57
CA GLY A 4 9.95 -5.84 -11.69
C GLY A 4 9.48 -4.41 -11.92
N ALA A 5 9.00 -3.74 -10.86
CA ALA A 5 8.57 -2.35 -10.91
C ALA A 5 9.65 -1.39 -10.41
N ILE A 6 10.25 -1.67 -9.23
CA ILE A 6 11.24 -0.80 -8.60
C ILE A 6 12.48 -1.61 -8.23
N PHE A 7 13.64 -1.06 -8.56
CA PHE A 7 14.94 -1.55 -8.14
C PHE A 7 15.68 -0.43 -7.39
N ASN A 8 15.88 -0.64 -6.08
CA ASN A 8 16.66 0.27 -5.24
C ASN A 8 18.06 -0.31 -5.04
N ASN A 9 19.08 0.48 -5.32
CA ASN A 9 20.47 0.13 -5.07
C ASN A 9 21.18 1.32 -4.46
N LEU A 10 21.72 1.17 -3.24
CA LEU A 10 22.31 2.26 -2.45
C LEU A 10 21.37 3.49 -2.35
N SER A 11 20.06 3.24 -2.25
CA SER A 11 19.03 4.28 -2.34
C SER A 11 17.83 3.92 -1.45
N SER A 12 17.35 4.89 -0.67
CA SER A 12 16.25 4.72 0.28
C SER A 12 15.15 5.75 0.02
N PRO A 13 14.37 5.59 -1.06
CA PRO A 13 13.29 6.52 -1.38
C PRO A 13 12.14 6.43 -0.39
N THR A 14 11.36 7.52 -0.29
CA THR A 14 10.04 7.51 0.34
C THR A 14 8.99 7.32 -0.74
N LEU A 15 8.17 6.28 -0.57
CA LEU A 15 7.08 5.90 -1.49
C LEU A 15 5.77 6.05 -0.73
N THR A 16 4.90 6.95 -1.19
CA THR A 16 3.64 7.24 -0.51
C THR A 16 2.49 7.20 -1.50
N ASN A 17 1.35 6.64 -1.10
CA ASN A 17 0.12 6.56 -1.89
C ASN A 17 0.38 5.95 -3.28
N LEU A 18 0.85 4.71 -3.32
CA LEU A 18 1.31 4.08 -4.55
C LEU A 18 0.68 2.69 -4.75
N THR A 19 0.30 2.38 -5.96
CA THR A 19 -0.15 1.06 -6.40
C THR A 19 0.90 0.41 -7.30
N ILE A 20 1.41 -0.77 -6.91
CA ILE A 20 2.35 -1.61 -7.66
C ILE A 20 1.68 -2.96 -7.89
N SER A 21 1.26 -3.24 -9.11
CA SER A 21 0.40 -4.39 -9.40
C SER A 21 0.82 -5.13 -10.67
N GLY A 22 0.78 -6.47 -10.62
CA GLY A 22 0.92 -7.32 -11.79
C GLY A 22 2.32 -7.37 -12.40
N ASN A 23 3.38 -7.02 -11.68
CA ASN A 23 4.74 -7.05 -12.19
C ASN A 23 5.36 -8.44 -12.05
N SER A 24 6.37 -8.74 -12.89
CA SER A 24 7.07 -10.03 -12.90
C SER A 24 8.58 -9.85 -12.93
N SER A 25 9.29 -10.67 -12.16
CA SER A 25 10.77 -10.73 -12.18
C SER A 25 11.27 -12.06 -11.63
N SER A 26 12.58 -12.21 -11.48
CA SER A 26 13.16 -13.39 -10.79
C SER A 26 13.10 -13.20 -9.27
N LEU A 27 13.45 -12.01 -8.77
CA LEU A 27 13.46 -11.64 -7.37
C LEU A 27 12.84 -10.24 -7.23
N GLY A 28 11.99 -10.03 -6.20
CA GLY A 28 11.38 -8.75 -5.92
C GLY A 28 10.51 -8.23 -7.07
N ALA A 29 9.46 -8.95 -7.46
CA ALA A 29 8.66 -8.57 -8.63
C ALA A 29 8.00 -7.20 -8.49
N GLY A 30 7.53 -6.83 -7.31
CA GLY A 30 7.16 -5.46 -6.99
C GLY A 30 8.41 -4.59 -6.79
N ILE A 31 9.17 -4.85 -5.72
CA ILE A 31 10.32 -4.06 -5.30
C ILE A 31 11.50 -4.97 -4.97
N TYR A 32 12.67 -4.65 -5.50
CA TYR A 32 13.94 -5.24 -5.09
C TYR A 32 14.78 -4.17 -4.38
N ASN A 33 15.19 -4.44 -3.15
CA ASN A 33 16.07 -3.57 -2.36
C ASN A 33 17.44 -4.23 -2.22
N ALA A 34 18.49 -3.56 -2.65
CA ALA A 34 19.87 -4.02 -2.62
C ALA A 34 20.79 -3.03 -1.91
N GLU A 35 21.93 -3.51 -1.40
CA GLU A 35 23.05 -2.71 -0.96
C GLU A 35 22.66 -1.62 0.05
N ASN A 36 22.06 -2.02 1.21
CA ASN A 36 21.60 -1.10 2.26
C ASN A 36 20.51 -0.10 1.82
N SER A 37 19.71 -0.46 0.84
CA SER A 37 18.55 0.33 0.43
C SER A 37 17.37 0.05 1.34
N SER A 38 16.98 1.02 2.17
CA SER A 38 15.91 0.88 3.16
C SER A 38 14.79 1.91 2.90
N PRO A 39 13.98 1.72 1.84
CA PRO A 39 12.90 2.64 1.51
C PRO A 39 11.82 2.66 2.59
N ILE A 40 11.09 3.78 2.67
CA ILE A 40 9.90 3.93 3.51
C ILE A 40 8.68 3.88 2.59
N LEU A 41 7.79 2.93 2.85
CA LEU A 41 6.54 2.73 2.14
C LEU A 41 5.38 3.10 3.05
N THR A 42 4.58 4.10 2.68
CA THR A 42 3.41 4.51 3.43
C THR A 42 2.17 4.51 2.52
N ASN A 43 1.13 3.82 2.94
CA ASN A 43 -0.11 3.72 2.16
C ASN A 43 0.15 3.18 0.74
N VAL A 44 0.81 2.02 0.64
CA VAL A 44 1.17 1.37 -0.63
C VAL A 44 0.42 0.06 -0.77
N VAL A 45 -0.09 -0.23 -1.97
CA VAL A 45 -0.57 -1.57 -2.36
C VAL A 45 0.46 -2.22 -3.27
N LEU A 46 0.92 -3.42 -2.89
CA LEU A 46 1.61 -4.35 -3.77
C LEU A 46 0.69 -5.56 -3.99
N PHE A 47 0.13 -5.68 -5.20
CA PHE A 47 -0.89 -6.68 -5.50
C PHE A 47 -0.55 -7.53 -6.72
N GLY A 48 -0.63 -8.86 -6.56
CA GLY A 48 -0.54 -9.77 -7.71
C GLY A 48 0.82 -9.76 -8.42
N ASN A 49 1.91 -9.33 -7.76
CA ASN A 49 3.25 -9.38 -8.36
C ASN A 49 3.83 -10.80 -8.27
N GLN A 50 4.54 -11.25 -9.31
CA GLN A 50 4.98 -12.62 -9.46
C GLN A 50 6.50 -12.71 -9.61
N ALA A 51 7.18 -13.22 -8.59
CA ALA A 51 8.59 -13.58 -8.69
C ALA A 51 8.75 -15.07 -9.01
N SER A 52 9.65 -15.40 -9.92
CA SER A 52 9.90 -16.82 -10.25
C SER A 52 10.74 -17.54 -9.19
N GLN A 53 11.35 -16.81 -8.27
CA GLN A 53 12.16 -17.36 -7.19
C GLN A 53 11.63 -16.91 -5.82
N GLN A 54 11.75 -15.64 -5.45
CA GLN A 54 11.39 -15.11 -4.13
C GLN A 54 10.96 -13.64 -4.16
N GLY A 55 10.15 -13.23 -3.15
CA GLY A 55 9.74 -11.84 -2.96
C GLY A 55 8.79 -11.36 -4.05
N GLY A 56 7.62 -11.95 -4.17
CA GLY A 56 6.61 -11.49 -5.12
C GLY A 56 6.33 -10.00 -4.94
N ALA A 57 6.08 -9.53 -3.74
CA ALA A 57 5.98 -8.10 -3.49
C ALA A 57 7.36 -7.46 -3.28
N ILE A 58 8.14 -7.93 -2.30
CA ILE A 58 9.41 -7.29 -1.90
C ILE A 58 10.49 -8.34 -1.70
N TYR A 59 11.68 -8.08 -2.25
CA TYR A 59 12.88 -8.83 -1.94
C TYR A 59 13.95 -7.90 -1.33
N ASN A 60 14.50 -8.29 -0.16
CA ASN A 60 15.48 -7.52 0.57
C ASN A 60 16.86 -8.22 0.55
N SER A 61 17.83 -7.58 -0.07
CA SER A 61 19.24 -7.97 -0.03
C SER A 61 20.02 -6.94 0.77
N TYR A 62 20.36 -7.30 2.03
CA TYR A 62 21.04 -6.39 2.98
C TYR A 62 20.33 -5.05 3.15
N SER A 63 19.00 -5.07 3.19
CA SER A 63 18.16 -3.87 3.16
C SER A 63 16.95 -4.07 4.07
N THR A 64 16.60 -3.07 4.89
CA THR A 64 15.52 -3.16 5.88
C THR A 64 14.46 -2.08 5.62
N PRO A 65 13.55 -2.28 4.66
CA PRO A 65 12.50 -1.32 4.37
C PRO A 65 11.52 -1.17 5.54
N THR A 66 10.87 -0.02 5.61
CA THR A 66 9.78 0.25 6.55
C THR A 66 8.46 0.33 5.79
N LEU A 67 7.45 -0.39 6.26
CA LEU A 67 6.09 -0.42 5.71
C LEU A 67 5.10 0.08 6.76
N ILE A 68 4.27 1.04 6.39
CA ILE A 68 3.20 1.56 7.26
C ILE A 68 1.92 1.65 6.43
N ASN A 69 0.79 1.23 6.98
CA ASN A 69 -0.52 1.30 6.32
C ASN A 69 -0.50 0.69 4.91
N SER A 70 0.18 -0.43 4.72
CA SER A 70 0.38 -1.00 3.39
C SER A 70 -0.29 -2.35 3.21
N ILE A 71 -0.68 -2.69 1.98
CA ILE A 71 -1.31 -3.96 1.63
C ILE A 71 -0.39 -4.75 0.70
N LEU A 72 0.00 -5.96 1.11
CA LEU A 72 0.76 -6.91 0.31
C LEU A 72 -0.08 -8.17 0.13
N TRP A 73 -0.76 -8.31 -1.03
CA TRP A 73 -1.73 -9.38 -1.23
C TRP A 73 -1.66 -9.99 -2.64
N GLY A 74 -1.89 -11.29 -2.73
CA GLY A 74 -1.85 -12.00 -4.02
C GLY A 74 -0.46 -12.09 -4.66
N ASN A 75 0.60 -11.74 -3.93
CA ASN A 75 1.96 -11.81 -4.44
C ASN A 75 2.55 -13.22 -4.31
N THR A 76 3.27 -13.70 -5.31
CA THR A 76 3.80 -15.06 -5.33
C THR A 76 5.30 -15.07 -5.62
N PRO A 77 6.05 -16.06 -5.03
CA PRO A 77 5.62 -17.15 -4.13
C PRO A 77 5.33 -16.66 -2.70
N ASP A 78 5.88 -15.55 -2.28
CA ASP A 78 5.80 -14.97 -0.94
C ASP A 78 5.68 -13.44 -1.04
N ALA A 79 5.09 -12.80 -0.03
CA ALA A 79 4.95 -11.34 -0.02
C ALA A 79 6.31 -10.66 0.17
N ILE A 80 7.07 -11.06 1.20
CA ILE A 80 8.37 -10.47 1.55
C ILE A 80 9.39 -11.59 1.71
N ALA A 81 10.53 -11.46 1.03
CA ALA A 81 11.65 -12.38 1.12
C ALA A 81 12.99 -11.65 1.17
N GLY A 82 14.06 -12.42 1.28
CA GLY A 82 15.44 -11.92 1.29
C GLY A 82 16.21 -12.33 2.53
N ASN A 83 17.40 -11.77 2.71
CA ASN A 83 18.28 -12.07 3.84
C ASN A 83 18.12 -11.13 5.03
N THR A 84 17.25 -10.12 4.92
CA THR A 84 16.92 -9.16 5.98
C THR A 84 15.40 -8.97 6.06
N ALA A 85 14.90 -8.77 7.26
CA ALA A 85 13.49 -8.52 7.50
C ALA A 85 13.11 -7.06 7.18
N ALA A 86 11.84 -6.81 6.87
CA ALA A 86 11.25 -5.48 6.86
C ALA A 86 10.78 -5.08 8.26
N ASN A 87 10.61 -3.79 8.51
CA ASN A 87 9.83 -3.28 9.63
C ASN A 87 8.43 -2.95 9.10
N ALA A 88 7.40 -3.60 9.63
CA ALA A 88 6.04 -3.36 9.19
C ALA A 88 5.12 -3.05 10.36
N SER A 89 4.18 -2.12 10.17
CA SER A 89 3.13 -1.79 11.13
C SER A 89 1.83 -1.38 10.41
N TYR A 90 0.69 -1.65 11.06
CA TYR A 90 -0.63 -1.30 10.55
C TYR A 90 -0.84 -1.72 9.09
N SER A 91 -0.41 -2.93 8.74
CA SER A 91 -0.38 -3.40 7.35
C SER A 91 -1.08 -4.75 7.20
N ILE A 92 -1.71 -4.96 6.05
CA ILE A 92 -2.30 -6.24 5.66
C ILE A 92 -1.29 -7.00 4.82
N ILE A 93 -0.74 -8.09 5.35
CA ILE A 93 0.28 -8.88 4.67
C ILE A 93 -0.17 -10.33 4.60
N GLN A 94 -0.33 -10.84 3.39
CA GLN A 94 -0.76 -12.23 3.17
C GLN A 94 0.22 -13.21 3.80
N GLY A 95 -0.31 -14.15 4.58
CA GLY A 95 0.49 -15.11 5.35
C GLY A 95 0.92 -14.59 6.73
N GLY A 96 0.65 -13.31 7.04
CA GLY A 96 1.03 -12.66 8.30
C GLY A 96 2.47 -12.14 8.29
N TYR A 97 2.71 -11.11 9.08
CA TYR A 97 4.04 -10.52 9.27
C TYR A 97 4.11 -9.86 10.66
N PRO A 98 5.22 -10.01 11.42
CA PRO A 98 5.32 -9.41 12.75
C PRO A 98 5.32 -7.89 12.68
N GLY A 99 4.69 -7.25 13.68
CA GLY A 99 4.62 -5.80 13.83
C GLY A 99 3.29 -5.34 14.41
N GLU A 100 3.28 -4.15 14.98
CA GLU A 100 2.10 -3.55 15.59
C GLU A 100 0.99 -3.34 14.56
N GLY A 101 -0.23 -3.75 14.87
CA GLY A 101 -1.39 -3.55 14.02
C GLY A 101 -1.37 -4.31 12.69
N ASN A 102 -0.39 -5.20 12.46
CA ASN A 102 -0.36 -6.04 11.27
C ASN A 102 -1.32 -7.23 11.40
N PHE A 103 -1.95 -7.59 10.29
CA PHE A 103 -2.78 -8.80 10.23
C PHE A 103 -2.82 -9.40 8.82
N SER A 104 -3.38 -10.61 8.73
CA SER A 104 -3.58 -11.31 7.47
C SER A 104 -5.06 -11.66 7.31
N ALA A 105 -5.76 -10.83 6.56
CA ALA A 105 -7.13 -11.05 6.13
C ALA A 105 -7.25 -10.56 4.69
N ASP A 106 -8.18 -11.14 3.92
CA ASP A 106 -8.42 -10.69 2.55
C ASP A 106 -8.81 -9.20 2.56
N PRO A 107 -8.02 -8.32 1.94
CA PRO A 107 -8.29 -6.89 1.91
C PRO A 107 -9.50 -6.51 1.04
N LEU A 108 -10.15 -7.45 0.38
CA LEU A 108 -11.28 -7.24 -0.52
C LEU A 108 -11.01 -6.10 -1.53
N LEU A 109 -9.91 -6.22 -2.26
CA LEU A 109 -9.54 -5.24 -3.28
C LEU A 109 -10.36 -5.43 -4.57
N GLY A 110 -10.89 -4.35 -5.11
CA GLY A 110 -11.46 -4.30 -6.44
C GLY A 110 -10.40 -4.46 -7.54
N PRO A 111 -10.81 -4.60 -8.81
CA PRO A 111 -9.87 -4.67 -9.93
C PRO A 111 -9.05 -3.38 -10.06
N LEU A 112 -7.87 -3.47 -10.69
CA LEU A 112 -7.08 -2.30 -11.05
C LEU A 112 -7.81 -1.52 -12.14
N GLN A 113 -8.31 -0.34 -11.82
CA GLN A 113 -9.11 0.47 -12.72
C GLN A 113 -9.05 1.96 -12.36
N ASP A 114 -9.69 2.79 -13.17
CA ASP A 114 -9.93 4.21 -12.86
C ASP A 114 -10.99 4.31 -11.75
N ASN A 115 -10.54 4.64 -10.55
CA ASN A 115 -11.38 4.93 -9.39
C ASN A 115 -11.36 6.43 -9.04
N GLY A 116 -11.03 7.27 -10.00
CA GLY A 116 -10.75 8.70 -9.85
C GLY A 116 -9.27 9.00 -9.62
N GLY A 117 -8.87 10.27 -9.84
CA GLY A 117 -7.47 10.70 -9.75
C GLY A 117 -6.68 10.51 -11.04
N PHE A 118 -5.35 10.54 -10.96
CA PHE A 118 -4.47 10.53 -12.14
C PHE A 118 -3.93 9.14 -12.51
N THR A 119 -4.12 8.15 -11.65
CA THR A 119 -3.55 6.80 -11.80
C THR A 119 -4.58 5.74 -11.47
N LEU A 120 -4.44 4.56 -12.06
CA LEU A 120 -5.28 3.41 -11.71
C LEU A 120 -4.99 2.96 -10.27
N THR A 121 -6.04 2.53 -9.58
CA THR A 121 -5.97 2.05 -8.20
C THR A 121 -6.79 0.78 -8.01
N HIS A 122 -6.55 0.05 -6.92
CA HIS A 122 -7.47 -0.95 -6.40
C HIS A 122 -8.35 -0.29 -5.33
N ALA A 123 -9.65 -0.22 -5.56
CA ALA A 123 -10.59 0.27 -4.53
C ALA A 123 -10.73 -0.75 -3.39
N LEU A 124 -10.96 -0.27 -2.18
CA LEU A 124 -11.45 -1.11 -1.09
C LEU A 124 -12.93 -1.40 -1.30
N LEU A 125 -13.33 -2.65 -1.34
CA LEU A 125 -14.73 -3.04 -1.46
C LEU A 125 -15.42 -2.99 -0.09
N ASN A 126 -16.76 -2.95 -0.12
CA ASN A 126 -17.56 -2.92 1.10
C ASN A 126 -17.22 -4.09 2.04
N GLY A 127 -16.99 -3.79 3.31
CA GLY A 127 -16.58 -4.77 4.31
C GLY A 127 -15.09 -5.12 4.28
N SER A 128 -14.28 -4.38 3.52
CA SER A 128 -12.81 -4.54 3.56
C SER A 128 -12.31 -4.31 4.99
N PRO A 129 -11.47 -5.20 5.53
CA PRO A 129 -10.85 -5.01 6.84
C PRO A 129 -9.77 -3.91 6.84
N ALA A 130 -9.48 -3.31 5.70
CA ALA A 130 -8.57 -2.18 5.57
C ALA A 130 -9.22 -0.84 5.94
N ILE A 131 -10.57 -0.78 5.93
CA ILE A 131 -11.32 0.44 6.22
C ILE A 131 -11.16 0.82 7.69
N ASP A 132 -10.79 2.08 7.97
CA ASP A 132 -10.57 2.64 9.31
C ASP A 132 -9.60 1.82 10.19
N ALA A 133 -8.62 1.13 9.57
CA ALA A 133 -7.71 0.23 10.26
C ALA A 133 -6.24 0.66 10.24
N GLY A 134 -5.94 1.84 9.72
CA GLY A 134 -4.60 2.37 9.60
C GLY A 134 -4.01 2.91 10.91
N SER A 135 -2.76 3.31 10.86
CA SER A 135 -2.03 3.89 11.98
C SER A 135 -2.69 5.19 12.48
N PRO A 136 -2.90 5.34 13.78
CA PRO A 136 -3.46 6.56 14.35
C PRO A 136 -2.52 7.76 14.27
N THR A 137 -1.25 7.55 13.97
CA THR A 137 -0.22 8.59 13.95
C THR A 137 0.37 8.87 12.56
N THR A 138 0.12 7.99 11.60
CA THR A 138 0.66 8.11 10.25
C THR A 138 -0.47 8.06 9.24
N CYS A 139 -0.92 9.24 8.81
CA CYS A 139 -1.99 9.40 7.84
C CYS A 139 -1.65 10.57 6.91
N PRO A 140 -1.22 10.33 5.68
CA PRO A 140 -1.03 11.40 4.70
C PRO A 140 -2.33 12.18 4.48
N PRO A 141 -2.29 13.50 4.23
CA PRO A 141 -3.49 14.34 4.17
C PRO A 141 -4.42 14.03 2.99
N THR A 142 -3.91 13.32 1.98
CA THR A 142 -4.69 12.89 0.82
C THR A 142 -4.34 11.46 0.44
N ASP A 143 -5.26 10.77 -0.23
CA ASP A 143 -5.05 9.47 -0.82
C ASP A 143 -4.37 9.55 -2.22
N GLN A 144 -4.16 8.41 -2.89
CA GLN A 144 -3.54 8.35 -4.23
C GLN A 144 -4.36 9.10 -5.28
N ARG A 145 -5.65 9.26 -5.08
CA ARG A 145 -6.58 9.96 -5.98
C ARG A 145 -6.67 11.47 -5.68
N GLY A 146 -6.06 11.93 -4.59
CA GLY A 146 -6.11 13.31 -4.11
C GLY A 146 -7.29 13.60 -3.19
N TYR A 147 -8.06 12.59 -2.77
CA TYR A 147 -9.14 12.77 -1.81
C TYR A 147 -8.60 12.92 -0.38
N PRO A 148 -9.27 13.74 0.48
CA PRO A 148 -8.80 13.98 1.85
C PRO A 148 -8.82 12.70 2.70
N ARG A 149 -7.94 12.68 3.72
CA ARG A 149 -7.83 11.64 4.76
C ARG A 149 -7.67 12.30 6.13
N PRO A 150 -8.07 11.62 7.24
CA PRO A 150 -8.92 10.42 7.27
C PRO A 150 -10.39 10.75 7.07
N ILE A 151 -11.19 9.74 6.69
CA ILE A 151 -12.66 9.82 6.61
C ILE A 151 -13.23 8.59 7.33
N ASP A 152 -14.33 8.77 8.06
CA ASP A 152 -15.09 7.66 8.62
C ASP A 152 -15.72 6.84 7.48
N GLY A 153 -15.09 5.73 7.16
CA GLY A 153 -15.48 4.85 6.07
C GLY A 153 -16.48 3.76 6.48
N ASN A 154 -16.50 3.40 7.77
CA ASN A 154 -17.34 2.35 8.32
C ASN A 154 -18.62 2.87 9.01
N GLY A 155 -18.70 4.18 9.27
CA GLY A 155 -19.87 4.84 9.85
C GLY A 155 -19.98 4.73 11.38
N ASP A 156 -18.88 4.47 12.08
CA ASP A 156 -18.86 4.34 13.55
C ASP A 156 -18.67 5.67 14.28
N GLY A 157 -18.43 6.75 13.55
CA GLY A 157 -18.22 8.11 14.08
C GLY A 157 -16.74 8.45 14.32
N LEU A 158 -15.80 7.56 14.00
CA LEU A 158 -14.37 7.77 14.17
C LEU A 158 -13.68 7.76 12.79
N ALA A 159 -13.14 8.88 12.37
CA ALA A 159 -12.34 8.96 11.15
C ALA A 159 -10.92 8.46 11.42
N ILE A 160 -10.57 7.31 10.88
CA ILE A 160 -9.25 6.70 10.91
C ILE A 160 -8.81 6.46 9.46
N CYS A 161 -7.52 6.61 9.17
CA CYS A 161 -7.00 6.31 7.83
C CYS A 161 -7.27 4.85 7.43
N ASP A 162 -7.64 4.63 6.19
CA ASP A 162 -7.67 3.28 5.63
C ASP A 162 -6.24 2.75 5.40
N ILE A 163 -6.07 1.44 5.52
CA ILE A 163 -4.83 0.78 5.09
C ILE A 163 -4.80 0.74 3.55
N GLY A 164 -3.69 1.19 2.97
CA GLY A 164 -3.53 1.26 1.53
C GLY A 164 -3.70 2.66 0.93
N PRO A 165 -3.57 2.81 -0.38
CA PRO A 165 -3.49 4.10 -1.05
C PRO A 165 -4.84 4.75 -1.35
N VAL A 166 -5.96 4.09 -1.03
CA VAL A 166 -7.32 4.55 -1.31
C VAL A 166 -8.08 4.73 -0.01
N GLU A 167 -8.73 5.87 0.17
CA GLU A 167 -9.61 6.17 1.30
C GLU A 167 -11.07 5.99 0.90
N ILE A 168 -11.86 5.32 1.76
CA ILE A 168 -13.29 5.12 1.54
C ILE A 168 -14.09 6.04 2.47
N GLY A 169 -15.14 6.63 1.93
CA GLY A 169 -16.06 7.46 2.70
C GLY A 169 -16.90 8.37 1.81
N THR A 170 -17.78 9.15 2.42
CA THR A 170 -18.62 10.09 1.69
C THR A 170 -17.93 11.43 1.56
N PHE A 171 -17.52 11.78 0.35
CA PHE A 171 -16.95 13.10 0.05
C PHE A 171 -18.06 14.09 -0.24
N PHE A 172 -18.26 15.08 0.63
CA PHE A 172 -19.19 16.18 0.39
C PHE A 172 -18.46 17.29 -0.38
N SER A 173 -18.76 17.42 -1.68
CA SER A 173 -18.35 18.61 -2.44
C SER A 173 -19.36 19.73 -2.19
N LEU A 174 -18.98 20.74 -1.39
CA LEU A 174 -19.77 21.95 -1.25
C LEU A 174 -19.59 22.82 -2.49
N TYR A 175 -20.53 22.76 -3.41
CA TYR A 175 -20.61 23.68 -4.54
C TYR A 175 -21.16 25.03 -4.03
N ILE A 176 -20.29 26.00 -3.81
CA ILE A 176 -20.71 27.39 -3.58
C ILE A 176 -20.79 28.07 -4.95
N PRO A 177 -21.99 28.37 -5.48
CA PRO A 177 -22.08 29.12 -6.74
C PRO A 177 -21.50 30.53 -6.52
N LEU A 178 -20.46 30.87 -7.29
CA LEU A 178 -19.92 32.22 -7.28
C LEU A 178 -20.95 33.14 -7.98
N ILE A 179 -21.71 33.91 -7.20
CA ILE A 179 -22.57 34.96 -7.74
C ILE A 179 -21.70 36.19 -7.98
N ILE A 180 -21.30 36.42 -9.23
CA ILE A 180 -20.68 37.70 -9.68
C ILE A 180 -21.83 38.67 -9.93
N LYS A 181 -21.89 39.74 -9.16
CA LYS A 181 -22.79 40.89 -9.40
C LYS A 181 -22.13 41.90 -10.33
#